data_1fc1baa43cc6086494ab942366b7c806
#
_entry.id   1fc1baa43cc6086494ab942366b7c806
#
_cell.length_a   1.000
_cell.length_b   1.000
_cell.length_c   1.000
_cell.angle_alpha   90.00
_cell.angle_beta   90.00
_cell.angle_gamma   90.00
#
_symmetry.space_group_name_H-M   'P 1'
#
loop_
_entity.id
_entity.type
_entity.pdbx_description
1 polymer ?
#
loop_
_entity_poly.entity_id
_entity_poly.type
_entity_poly.pdbx_seq_one_letter_code
_entity_poly.pdbx_strand_id
1 'polypeptide(L)'
;MENCNKVCISLSGGLDSTMLLMHYLARGFEVRSYSFDYGQKHDIELKKVKDNIKFLQEKGLPVSHQVINLRDAFSDSASSLYGANNEKIPEGDYREENMKSTVVENRNVIFSSIMYGKALGWANKTQSNVLISLGIHAGDHTIYPDTTPESQSMARELFRISNWGSERVDYEAPFVNLHKDELLTTGVGAMRLMGFQDSDIETVLTNTHSCYTPDSEGRSCGKCGTCVERLEAFEKAHMMDPIPYI
;
A
#
# COMPACT_ATOMS: atom_id res chain seq x y z
N MET A 1 2.12 17.11 14.16
CA MET A 1 1.30 18.22 13.59
C MET A 1 -0.02 18.29 14.33
N GLU A 2 -0.26 19.36 15.07
CA GLU A 2 -1.56 19.56 15.72
C GLU A 2 -2.66 19.75 14.66
N ASN A 3 -3.83 19.14 14.87
CA ASN A 3 -5.01 19.20 13.99
C ASN A 3 -4.84 18.72 12.53
N CYS A 4 -3.99 17.73 12.26
CA CYS A 4 -3.94 17.11 10.95
C CYS A 4 -5.02 16.01 10.82
N ASN A 5 -5.93 16.18 9.86
CA ASN A 5 -6.98 15.21 9.54
C ASN A 5 -7.06 14.89 8.04
N LYS A 6 -5.96 15.13 7.30
CA LYS A 6 -5.85 14.87 5.87
C LYS A 6 -4.63 14.03 5.58
N VAL A 7 -4.77 13.02 4.73
CA VAL A 7 -3.66 12.15 4.35
C VAL A 7 -3.70 11.76 2.87
N CYS A 8 -2.54 11.74 2.24
CA CYS A 8 -2.30 11.13 0.94
C CYS A 8 -1.63 9.77 1.15
N ILE A 9 -2.21 8.68 0.65
CA ILE A 9 -1.66 7.34 0.78
C ILE A 9 -1.35 6.70 -0.56
N SER A 10 -0.33 5.84 -0.61
CA SER A 10 -0.16 4.88 -1.69
C SER A 10 -1.10 3.70 -1.44
N LEU A 11 -1.98 3.41 -2.40
CA LEU A 11 -2.95 2.32 -2.34
C LEU A 11 -2.72 1.38 -3.52
N SER A 12 -1.98 0.30 -3.30
CA SER A 12 -1.64 -0.67 -4.34
C SER A 12 -2.79 -1.62 -4.67
N GLY A 13 -3.70 -1.86 -3.72
CA GLY A 13 -4.72 -2.91 -3.78
C GLY A 13 -4.32 -4.18 -3.02
N GLY A 14 -3.08 -4.23 -2.51
CA GLY A 14 -2.63 -5.27 -1.59
C GLY A 14 -3.21 -5.10 -0.18
N LEU A 15 -3.01 -6.13 0.64
CA LEU A 15 -3.49 -6.16 2.02
C LEU A 15 -2.97 -4.95 2.82
N ASP A 16 -1.65 -4.71 2.79
CA ASP A 16 -0.98 -3.74 3.66
C ASP A 16 -1.46 -2.31 3.42
N SER A 17 -1.53 -1.89 2.16
CA SER A 17 -2.02 -0.56 1.79
C SER A 17 -3.51 -0.38 2.05
N THR A 18 -4.29 -1.47 1.99
CA THR A 18 -5.72 -1.45 2.34
C THR A 18 -5.90 -1.31 3.86
N MET A 19 -5.11 -2.02 4.66
CA MET A 19 -5.16 -1.85 6.13
C MET A 19 -4.71 -0.45 6.55
N LEU A 20 -3.74 0.16 5.84
CA LEU A 20 -3.35 1.55 6.03
C LEU A 20 -4.52 2.50 5.76
N LEU A 21 -5.27 2.28 4.69
CA LEU A 21 -6.48 3.05 4.38
C LEU A 21 -7.49 2.97 5.52
N MET A 22 -7.77 1.76 6.03
CA MET A 22 -8.70 1.56 7.16
C MET A 22 -8.20 2.26 8.43
N HIS A 23 -6.91 2.21 8.71
CA HIS A 23 -6.30 2.87 9.86
C HIS A 23 -6.57 4.39 9.87
N TYR A 24 -6.38 5.07 8.72
CA TYR A 24 -6.63 6.51 8.65
C TYR A 24 -8.11 6.86 8.63
N LEU A 25 -8.95 6.09 7.97
CA LEU A 25 -10.41 6.32 7.96
C LEU A 25 -11.00 6.19 9.38
N ALA A 26 -10.57 5.19 10.16
CA ALA A 26 -11.02 5.01 11.54
C ALA A 26 -10.58 6.15 12.48
N ARG A 27 -9.51 6.85 12.15
CA ARG A 27 -9.03 8.05 12.86
C ARG A 27 -9.73 9.34 12.38
N GLY A 28 -10.71 9.24 11.47
CA GLY A 28 -11.47 10.38 10.96
C GLY A 28 -10.74 11.24 9.92
N PHE A 29 -9.73 10.69 9.25
CA PHE A 29 -9.01 11.42 8.20
C PHE A 29 -9.82 11.48 6.91
N GLU A 30 -9.75 12.61 6.21
CA GLU A 30 -10.03 12.73 4.79
C GLU A 30 -8.86 12.13 4.00
N VAL A 31 -9.13 11.06 3.23
CA VAL A 31 -8.09 10.30 2.55
C VAL A 31 -8.09 10.55 1.06
N ARG A 32 -6.93 10.92 0.50
CA ARG A 32 -6.65 10.87 -0.93
C ARG A 32 -5.71 9.72 -1.22
N SER A 33 -6.22 8.69 -1.88
CA SER A 33 -5.42 7.52 -2.24
C SER A 33 -4.93 7.58 -3.68
N TYR A 34 -3.72 7.09 -3.91
CA TYR A 34 -3.09 7.05 -5.23
C TYR A 34 -2.62 5.63 -5.51
N SER A 35 -3.05 5.07 -6.65
CA SER A 35 -2.44 3.88 -7.23
C SER A 35 -1.51 4.30 -8.37
N PHE A 36 -0.45 3.54 -8.56
CA PHE A 36 0.53 3.80 -9.61
C PHE A 36 0.50 2.66 -10.62
N ASP A 37 0.19 3.00 -11.87
CA ASP A 37 0.36 2.10 -13.00
C ASP A 37 1.77 2.33 -13.58
N TYR A 38 2.71 1.45 -13.19
CA TYR A 38 4.11 1.49 -13.65
C TYR A 38 4.42 0.38 -14.66
N GLY A 39 3.39 -0.28 -15.21
CA GLY A 39 3.55 -1.40 -16.15
C GLY A 39 3.78 -2.74 -15.44
N GLN A 40 3.30 -2.91 -14.21
CA GLN A 40 3.32 -4.17 -13.48
C GLN A 40 2.59 -5.28 -14.25
N LYS A 41 3.03 -6.54 -14.07
CA LYS A 41 2.47 -7.72 -14.75
C LYS A 41 0.98 -7.91 -14.53
N HIS A 42 0.44 -7.47 -13.40
CA HIS A 42 -0.95 -7.72 -13.04
C HIS A 42 -1.67 -6.41 -12.69
N ASP A 43 -2.70 -6.10 -13.44
CA ASP A 43 -3.59 -4.95 -13.25
C ASP A 43 -4.81 -5.26 -12.35
N ILE A 44 -4.97 -6.53 -11.94
CA ILE A 44 -6.07 -6.97 -11.06
C ILE A 44 -6.11 -6.16 -9.76
N GLU A 45 -4.95 -5.75 -9.26
CA GLU A 45 -4.84 -4.90 -8.07
C GLU A 45 -5.59 -3.58 -8.25
N LEU A 46 -5.43 -2.93 -9.41
CA LEU A 46 -6.10 -1.66 -9.72
C LEU A 46 -7.64 -1.80 -9.79
N LYS A 47 -8.14 -2.97 -10.22
CA LYS A 47 -9.57 -3.27 -10.18
C LYS A 47 -10.04 -3.43 -8.74
N LYS A 48 -9.33 -4.21 -7.94
CA LYS A 48 -9.64 -4.44 -6.52
C LYS A 48 -9.66 -3.14 -5.72
N VAL A 49 -8.73 -2.22 -6.00
CA VAL A 49 -8.77 -0.86 -5.41
C VAL A 49 -10.08 -0.16 -5.73
N LYS A 50 -10.49 -0.15 -7.01
CA LYS A 50 -11.72 0.54 -7.41
C LYS A 50 -12.95 -0.04 -6.70
N ASP A 51 -13.02 -1.37 -6.57
CA ASP A 51 -14.12 -2.06 -5.90
C ASP A 51 -14.16 -1.68 -4.41
N ASN A 52 -13.02 -1.67 -3.71
CA ASN A 52 -12.92 -1.23 -2.33
C ASN A 52 -13.27 0.26 -2.16
N ILE A 53 -12.72 1.14 -2.99
CA ILE A 53 -13.03 2.58 -2.91
C ILE A 53 -14.52 2.84 -3.09
N LYS A 54 -15.15 2.19 -4.07
CA LYS A 54 -16.59 2.30 -4.30
C LYS A 54 -17.39 1.85 -3.06
N PHE A 55 -17.06 0.69 -2.51
CA PHE A 55 -17.69 0.17 -1.29
C PHE A 55 -17.57 1.15 -0.11
N LEU A 56 -16.38 1.71 0.11
CA LEU A 56 -16.15 2.65 1.20
C LEU A 56 -16.90 3.98 1.01
N GLN A 57 -16.99 4.48 -0.23
CA GLN A 57 -17.77 5.65 -0.55
C GLN A 57 -19.28 5.43 -0.36
N GLU A 58 -19.79 4.25 -0.70
CA GLU A 58 -21.18 3.84 -0.43
C GLU A 58 -21.47 3.76 1.08
N LYS A 59 -20.45 3.49 1.90
CA LYS A 59 -20.51 3.60 3.36
C LYS A 59 -20.40 5.05 3.90
N GLY A 60 -20.24 6.04 3.01
CA GLY A 60 -20.14 7.46 3.39
C GLY A 60 -18.77 7.88 3.90
N LEU A 61 -17.73 7.07 3.71
CA LEU A 61 -16.38 7.40 4.18
C LEU A 61 -15.68 8.43 3.28
N PRO A 62 -14.91 9.38 3.86
CA PRO A 62 -14.29 10.48 3.13
C PRO A 62 -13.00 10.04 2.41
N VAL A 63 -13.13 9.23 1.38
CA VAL A 63 -12.02 8.75 0.57
C VAL A 63 -12.19 9.11 -0.90
N SER A 64 -11.11 9.56 -1.54
CA SER A 64 -11.01 9.73 -2.99
C SER A 64 -9.81 8.95 -3.53
N HIS A 65 -9.88 8.58 -4.82
CA HIS A 65 -8.86 7.75 -5.45
C HIS A 65 -8.48 8.27 -6.83
N GLN A 66 -7.19 8.18 -7.16
CA GLN A 66 -6.64 8.48 -8.48
C GLN A 66 -5.59 7.44 -8.88
N VAL A 67 -5.66 6.94 -10.12
CA VAL A 67 -4.57 6.17 -10.74
C VAL A 67 -3.61 7.13 -11.45
N ILE A 68 -2.32 6.98 -11.20
CA ILE A 68 -1.25 7.77 -11.83
C ILE A 68 -0.48 6.84 -12.76
N ASN A 69 -0.39 7.20 -14.04
CA ASN A 69 0.36 6.44 -15.03
C ASN A 69 1.85 6.83 -14.94
N LEU A 70 2.71 5.84 -14.73
CA LEU A 70 4.16 5.94 -14.64
C LEU A 70 4.87 4.90 -15.53
N ARG A 71 4.19 4.32 -16.52
CA ARG A 71 4.75 3.24 -17.37
C ARG A 71 6.07 3.64 -18.01
N ASP A 72 6.14 4.84 -18.56
CA ASP A 72 7.36 5.33 -19.21
C ASP A 72 8.51 5.59 -18.21
N ALA A 73 8.18 5.95 -16.96
CA ALA A 73 9.16 6.19 -15.91
C ALA A 73 9.88 4.92 -15.43
N PHE A 74 9.30 3.75 -15.69
CA PHE A 74 9.84 2.45 -15.30
C PHE A 74 10.18 1.54 -16.49
N SER A 75 10.26 2.10 -17.71
CA SER A 75 10.53 1.34 -18.95
C SER A 75 11.85 0.58 -18.93
N ASP A 76 12.83 1.05 -18.18
CA ASP A 76 14.16 0.45 -18.05
C ASP A 76 14.29 -0.51 -16.85
N SER A 77 13.18 -0.79 -16.13
CA SER A 77 13.24 -1.67 -14.95
C SER A 77 13.65 -3.09 -15.31
N ALA A 78 14.62 -3.63 -14.54
CA ALA A 78 15.04 -5.02 -14.64
C ALA A 78 14.20 -5.99 -13.76
N SER A 79 13.23 -5.47 -13.01
CA SER A 79 12.44 -6.27 -12.08
C SER A 79 11.61 -7.36 -12.75
N SER A 80 11.55 -8.54 -12.14
CA SER A 80 10.64 -9.62 -12.54
C SER A 80 9.15 -9.24 -12.42
N LEU A 81 8.81 -8.19 -11.69
CA LEU A 81 7.45 -7.66 -11.56
C LEU A 81 7.06 -6.73 -12.70
N TYR A 82 8.02 -6.21 -13.48
CA TYR A 82 7.71 -5.35 -14.62
C TYR A 82 7.13 -6.16 -15.79
N GLY A 83 6.03 -5.69 -16.37
CA GLY A 83 5.22 -6.45 -17.32
C GLY A 83 5.93 -6.82 -18.63
N ALA A 84 6.88 -6.01 -19.08
CA ALA A 84 7.65 -6.28 -20.29
C ALA A 84 8.76 -7.34 -20.10
N ASN A 85 9.12 -7.67 -18.84
CA ASN A 85 10.16 -8.65 -18.56
C ASN A 85 9.60 -10.07 -18.56
N ASN A 86 10.32 -11.00 -19.22
CA ASN A 86 9.94 -12.41 -19.32
C ASN A 86 10.46 -13.26 -18.14
N GLU A 87 11.12 -12.64 -17.16
CA GLU A 87 11.63 -13.36 -16.01
C GLU A 87 10.49 -13.96 -15.17
N LYS A 88 10.74 -15.17 -14.68
CA LYS A 88 9.82 -15.83 -13.75
C LYS A 88 9.89 -15.13 -12.39
N ILE A 89 8.73 -14.88 -11.82
CA ILE A 89 8.63 -14.41 -10.45
C ILE A 89 9.02 -15.58 -9.52
N PRO A 90 9.94 -15.35 -8.55
CA PRO A 90 10.36 -16.40 -7.63
C PRO A 90 9.22 -16.88 -6.73
N GLU A 91 9.27 -18.18 -6.39
CA GLU A 91 8.43 -18.80 -5.35
C GLU A 91 9.23 -18.90 -4.06
N GLY A 92 8.56 -18.95 -2.91
CA GLY A 92 9.18 -19.13 -1.59
C GLY A 92 9.10 -17.92 -0.68
N ASP A 93 9.90 -17.90 0.38
CA ASP A 93 9.89 -16.88 1.43
C ASP A 93 10.64 -15.61 0.99
N TYR A 94 10.18 -14.44 1.42
CA TYR A 94 10.84 -13.15 1.16
C TYR A 94 12.29 -13.06 1.67
N ARG A 95 12.68 -13.89 2.61
CA ARG A 95 14.07 -13.95 3.12
C ARG A 95 15.06 -14.57 2.14
N GLU A 96 14.60 -15.19 1.06
CA GLU A 96 15.46 -15.81 0.07
C GLU A 96 16.07 -14.77 -0.87
N GLU A 97 17.34 -14.97 -1.25
CA GLU A 97 18.08 -14.00 -2.07
C GLU A 97 17.50 -13.80 -3.47
N ASN A 98 16.84 -14.82 -4.03
CA ASN A 98 16.15 -14.76 -5.33
C ASN A 98 15.01 -13.72 -5.35
N MET A 99 14.45 -13.36 -4.19
CA MET A 99 13.39 -12.35 -4.07
C MET A 99 13.87 -10.94 -4.44
N LYS A 100 15.18 -10.68 -4.47
CA LYS A 100 15.74 -9.41 -4.94
C LYS A 100 15.37 -9.09 -6.40
N SER A 101 15.07 -10.11 -7.21
CA SER A 101 14.58 -9.92 -8.58
C SER A 101 13.20 -9.24 -8.66
N THR A 102 12.46 -9.21 -7.56
CA THR A 102 11.15 -8.51 -7.47
C THR A 102 11.28 -7.02 -7.15
N VAL A 103 12.48 -6.53 -6.85
CA VAL A 103 12.72 -5.11 -6.57
C VAL A 103 12.53 -4.30 -7.84
N VAL A 104 11.59 -3.36 -7.83
CA VAL A 104 11.46 -2.33 -8.87
C VAL A 104 12.25 -1.11 -8.40
N GLU A 105 13.23 -0.71 -9.21
CA GLU A 105 14.25 0.26 -8.82
C GLU A 105 13.64 1.59 -8.37
N ASN A 106 14.01 2.04 -7.17
CA ASN A 106 13.61 3.33 -6.57
C ASN A 106 12.08 3.58 -6.51
N ARG A 107 11.26 2.53 -6.62
CA ARG A 107 9.80 2.63 -6.78
C ARG A 107 9.13 3.41 -5.64
N ASN A 108 9.38 3.04 -4.38
CA ASN A 108 8.71 3.65 -3.24
C ASN A 108 9.15 5.10 -3.02
N VAL A 109 10.39 5.45 -3.34
CA VAL A 109 10.90 6.84 -3.28
C VAL A 109 10.21 7.70 -4.34
N ILE A 110 10.06 7.19 -5.59
CA ILE A 110 9.33 7.88 -6.67
C ILE A 110 7.87 8.11 -6.26
N PHE A 111 7.20 7.07 -5.75
CA PHE A 111 5.80 7.19 -5.29
C PHE A 111 5.66 8.20 -4.17
N SER A 112 6.56 8.17 -3.18
CA SER A 112 6.59 9.13 -2.07
C SER A 112 6.78 10.56 -2.57
N SER A 113 7.67 10.78 -3.52
CA SER A 113 7.94 12.10 -4.10
C SER A 113 6.71 12.67 -4.81
N ILE A 114 6.02 11.85 -5.59
CA ILE A 114 4.78 12.26 -6.27
C ILE A 114 3.68 12.57 -5.26
N MET A 115 3.50 11.71 -4.26
CA MET A 115 2.50 11.94 -3.21
C MET A 115 2.81 13.19 -2.41
N TYR A 116 4.11 13.47 -2.12
CA TYR A 116 4.50 14.69 -1.42
C TYR A 116 4.10 15.93 -2.22
N GLY A 117 4.37 15.99 -3.52
CA GLY A 117 3.93 17.08 -4.38
C GLY A 117 2.41 17.28 -4.39
N LYS A 118 1.64 16.16 -4.42
CA LYS A 118 0.17 16.18 -4.32
C LYS A 118 -0.31 16.70 -2.97
N ALA A 119 0.32 16.23 -1.87
CA ALA A 119 0.00 16.66 -0.51
C ALA A 119 0.30 18.14 -0.30
N LEU A 120 1.47 18.61 -0.76
CA LEU A 120 1.86 20.02 -0.67
C LEU A 120 0.90 20.93 -1.44
N GLY A 121 0.52 20.53 -2.66
CA GLY A 121 -0.50 21.24 -3.44
C GLY A 121 -1.86 21.28 -2.74
N TRP A 122 -2.25 20.20 -2.07
CA TRP A 122 -3.49 20.15 -1.29
C TRP A 122 -3.39 21.02 -0.04
N ALA A 123 -2.33 20.91 0.73
CA ALA A 123 -2.07 21.72 1.91
C ALA A 123 -2.11 23.23 1.59
N ASN A 124 -1.46 23.64 0.49
CA ASN A 124 -1.44 25.04 0.06
C ASN A 124 -2.84 25.57 -0.37
N LYS A 125 -3.63 24.73 -1.06
CA LYS A 125 -4.99 25.12 -1.49
C LYS A 125 -5.97 25.24 -0.32
N THR A 126 -5.81 24.40 0.70
CA THR A 126 -6.76 24.33 1.82
C THR A 126 -6.22 25.01 3.10
N GLN A 127 -4.99 25.50 3.08
CA GLN A 127 -4.31 26.10 4.23
C GLN A 127 -4.35 25.19 5.47
N SER A 128 -4.16 23.88 5.27
CA SER A 128 -4.24 22.84 6.31
C SER A 128 -3.04 21.92 6.26
N ASN A 129 -2.81 21.18 7.35
CA ASN A 129 -1.79 20.16 7.41
C ASN A 129 -2.24 18.89 6.68
N VAL A 130 -1.31 18.21 6.00
CA VAL A 130 -1.54 16.97 5.25
C VAL A 130 -0.42 15.99 5.56
N LEU A 131 -0.75 14.73 5.81
CA LEU A 131 0.22 13.63 5.88
C LEU A 131 0.41 12.97 4.51
N ILE A 132 1.59 12.38 4.29
CA ILE A 132 1.77 11.32 3.30
C ILE A 132 2.10 10.02 4.01
N SER A 133 1.65 8.88 3.49
CA SER A 133 1.90 7.60 4.14
C SER A 133 1.94 6.43 3.15
N LEU A 134 2.79 5.44 3.46
CA LEU A 134 2.92 4.18 2.76
C LEU A 134 2.64 3.01 3.70
N GLY A 135 2.05 1.94 3.15
CA GLY A 135 1.74 0.70 3.87
C GLY A 135 2.94 -0.26 3.91
N ILE A 136 4.10 0.23 4.34
CA ILE A 136 5.31 -0.56 4.54
C ILE A 136 5.35 -1.14 5.95
N HIS A 137 5.94 -2.31 6.10
CA HIS A 137 6.01 -3.04 7.38
C HIS A 137 7.36 -3.74 7.59
N ALA A 138 7.58 -4.33 8.77
CA ALA A 138 8.86 -4.90 9.16
C ALA A 138 9.34 -6.05 8.24
N GLY A 139 8.42 -6.83 7.66
CA GLY A 139 8.74 -7.91 6.72
C GLY A 139 9.42 -7.43 5.43
N ASP A 140 9.12 -6.20 5.00
CA ASP A 140 9.67 -5.63 3.77
C ASP A 140 11.17 -5.29 3.88
N HIS A 141 11.68 -5.01 5.06
CA HIS A 141 13.02 -4.44 5.28
C HIS A 141 14.16 -5.33 4.77
N THR A 142 13.96 -6.64 4.71
CA THR A 142 14.98 -7.58 4.28
C THR A 142 15.30 -7.47 2.80
N ILE A 143 14.29 -7.13 1.97
CA ILE A 143 14.40 -7.11 0.51
C ILE A 143 14.40 -5.69 -0.05
N TYR A 144 13.65 -4.79 0.59
CA TYR A 144 13.44 -3.43 0.09
C TYR A 144 14.11 -2.40 1.00
N PRO A 145 15.35 -1.94 0.70
CA PRO A 145 16.09 -0.98 1.54
C PRO A 145 15.33 0.33 1.76
N ASP A 146 14.49 0.73 0.80
CA ASP A 146 13.66 1.95 0.85
C ASP A 146 12.46 1.85 1.81
N THR A 147 12.24 0.70 2.46
CA THR A 147 11.17 0.50 3.46
C THR A 147 11.65 0.58 4.91
N THR A 148 12.96 0.68 5.14
CA THR A 148 13.52 0.73 6.50
C THR A 148 13.15 2.04 7.23
N PRO A 149 13.07 2.05 8.58
CA PRO A 149 12.83 3.27 9.36
C PRO A 149 13.83 4.38 9.07
N GLU A 150 15.10 4.02 8.83
CA GLU A 150 16.15 4.97 8.47
C GLU A 150 15.85 5.64 7.12
N SER A 151 15.54 4.86 6.07
CA SER A 151 15.18 5.38 4.76
C SER A 151 13.97 6.30 4.82
N GLN A 152 12.94 5.93 5.60
CA GLN A 152 11.74 6.74 5.79
C GLN A 152 12.06 8.07 6.48
N SER A 153 12.93 8.06 7.50
CA SER A 153 13.37 9.27 8.20
C SER A 153 14.14 10.21 7.26
N MET A 154 15.02 9.66 6.42
CA MET A 154 15.79 10.44 5.46
C MET A 154 14.92 11.01 4.34
N ALA A 155 13.95 10.26 3.86
CA ALA A 155 12.97 10.74 2.87
C ALA A 155 12.14 11.91 3.43
N ARG A 156 11.67 11.80 4.67
CA ARG A 156 10.95 12.86 5.39
C ARG A 156 11.81 14.15 5.46
N GLU A 157 13.07 14.02 5.86
CA GLU A 157 13.98 15.17 5.96
C GLU A 157 14.27 15.78 4.58
N LEU A 158 14.50 14.96 3.55
CA LEU A 158 14.69 15.44 2.19
C LEU A 158 13.51 16.29 1.72
N PHE A 159 12.28 15.81 1.90
CA PHE A 159 11.08 16.57 1.52
C PHE A 159 10.98 17.89 2.28
N ARG A 160 11.29 17.87 3.57
CA ARG A 160 11.23 19.03 4.44
C ARG A 160 12.18 20.15 3.99
N ILE A 161 13.41 19.82 3.62
CA ILE A 161 14.43 20.83 3.25
C ILE A 161 14.34 21.25 1.78
N SER A 162 13.69 20.47 0.93
CA SER A 162 13.67 20.68 -0.53
C SER A 162 12.49 21.50 -1.03
N ASN A 163 11.53 21.87 -0.18
CA ASN A 163 10.27 22.48 -0.63
C ASN A 163 9.86 23.69 0.24
N TRP A 164 9.38 24.75 -0.41
CA TRP A 164 8.69 25.85 0.26
C TRP A 164 7.32 25.37 0.77
N GLY A 165 6.95 25.74 2.00
CA GLY A 165 5.67 25.34 2.61
C GLY A 165 5.67 23.92 3.16
N SER A 166 6.83 23.29 3.25
CA SER A 166 7.02 21.92 3.76
C SER A 166 6.58 21.74 5.21
N GLU A 167 6.47 22.80 5.98
CA GLU A 167 5.98 22.77 7.37
C GLU A 167 4.52 22.27 7.49
N ARG A 168 3.78 22.23 6.38
CA ARG A 168 2.39 21.75 6.31
C ARG A 168 2.26 20.31 5.88
N VAL A 169 3.33 19.66 5.46
CA VAL A 169 3.31 18.28 5.01
C VAL A 169 4.28 17.44 5.81
N ASP A 170 3.80 16.35 6.37
CA ASP A 170 4.67 15.41 7.08
C ASP A 170 4.55 14.01 6.48
N TYR A 171 5.53 13.15 6.80
CA TYR A 171 5.61 11.77 6.33
C TYR A 171 5.48 10.82 7.51
N GLU A 172 4.55 9.89 7.45
CA GLU A 172 4.29 8.90 8.48
C GLU A 172 4.24 7.50 7.87
N ALA A 173 4.86 6.53 8.53
CA ALA A 173 4.77 5.12 8.19
C ALA A 173 4.36 4.33 9.45
N PRO A 174 3.06 4.30 9.79
CA PRO A 174 2.57 3.78 11.07
C PRO A 174 2.83 2.30 11.27
N PHE A 175 3.03 1.55 10.19
CA PHE A 175 3.23 0.09 10.22
C PHE A 175 4.69 -0.33 10.08
N VAL A 176 5.63 0.61 9.95
CA VAL A 176 7.04 0.34 9.64
C VAL A 176 7.72 -0.69 10.56
N ASN A 177 7.29 -0.78 11.82
CA ASN A 177 7.82 -1.72 12.81
C ASN A 177 6.88 -2.89 13.12
N LEU A 178 5.72 -2.99 12.45
CA LEU A 178 4.75 -4.05 12.67
C LEU A 178 5.05 -5.26 11.77
N HIS A 179 4.74 -6.45 12.26
CA HIS A 179 4.63 -7.63 11.42
C HIS A 179 3.29 -7.65 10.68
N LYS A 180 3.18 -8.44 9.62
CA LYS A 180 2.00 -8.46 8.75
C LYS A 180 0.72 -8.92 9.47
N ASP A 181 0.81 -9.80 10.44
CA ASP A 181 -0.31 -10.22 11.30
C ASP A 181 -0.78 -9.08 12.22
N GLU A 182 0.14 -8.30 12.78
CA GLU A 182 -0.17 -7.12 13.59
C GLU A 182 -0.83 -6.01 12.76
N LEU A 183 -0.33 -5.81 11.54
CA LEU A 183 -0.89 -4.88 10.57
C LEU A 183 -2.31 -5.31 10.18
N LEU A 184 -2.55 -6.59 9.87
CA LEU A 184 -3.85 -7.15 9.56
C LEU A 184 -4.84 -6.94 10.73
N THR A 185 -4.44 -7.31 11.94
CA THR A 185 -5.29 -7.15 13.13
C THR A 185 -5.59 -5.69 13.46
N THR A 186 -4.61 -4.78 13.23
CA THR A 186 -4.81 -3.33 13.37
C THR A 186 -5.85 -2.81 12.38
N GLY A 187 -5.78 -3.21 11.11
CA GLY A 187 -6.74 -2.80 10.09
C GLY A 187 -8.15 -3.36 10.33
N VAL A 188 -8.25 -4.62 10.75
CA VAL A 188 -9.54 -5.24 11.14
C VAL A 188 -10.13 -4.53 12.36
N GLY A 189 -9.32 -4.23 13.38
CA GLY A 189 -9.73 -3.43 14.52
C GLY A 189 -10.24 -2.04 14.13
N ALA A 190 -9.57 -1.37 13.20
CA ALA A 190 -9.99 -0.08 12.64
C ALA A 190 -11.37 -0.17 11.96
N MET A 191 -11.62 -1.22 11.17
CA MET A 191 -12.93 -1.45 10.55
C MET A 191 -14.03 -1.67 11.60
N ARG A 192 -13.75 -2.44 12.63
CA ARG A 192 -14.70 -2.64 13.76
C ARG A 192 -15.01 -1.35 14.51
N LEU A 193 -14.00 -0.50 14.74
CA LEU A 193 -14.19 0.83 15.35
C LEU A 193 -15.10 1.74 14.50
N MET A 194 -15.07 1.59 13.18
CA MET A 194 -15.99 2.29 12.26
C MET A 194 -17.39 1.66 12.19
N GLY A 195 -17.66 0.59 12.92
CA GLY A 195 -18.95 -0.10 12.96
C GLY A 195 -19.17 -1.12 11.84
N PHE A 196 -18.10 -1.54 11.14
CA PHE A 196 -18.18 -2.57 10.11
C PHE A 196 -18.56 -3.92 10.72
N GLN A 197 -19.52 -4.60 10.09
CA GLN A 197 -19.89 -5.97 10.42
C GLN A 197 -18.90 -6.97 9.79
N ASP A 198 -18.93 -8.23 10.19
CA ASP A 198 -18.01 -9.25 9.65
C ASP A 198 -18.13 -9.40 8.13
N SER A 199 -19.34 -9.28 7.55
CA SER A 199 -19.55 -9.28 6.09
C SER A 199 -18.90 -8.07 5.37
N ASP A 200 -18.84 -6.91 6.02
CA ASP A 200 -18.19 -5.73 5.50
C ASP A 200 -16.66 -5.92 5.49
N ILE A 201 -16.13 -6.47 6.60
CA ILE A 201 -14.70 -6.80 6.73
C ILE A 201 -14.29 -7.83 5.70
N GLU A 202 -15.08 -8.89 5.53
CA GLU A 202 -14.87 -9.90 4.49
C GLU A 202 -14.87 -9.28 3.09
N THR A 203 -15.80 -8.37 2.80
CA THR A 203 -15.85 -7.65 1.51
C THR A 203 -14.56 -6.86 1.27
N VAL A 204 -14.09 -6.10 2.25
CA VAL A 204 -12.84 -5.33 2.13
C VAL A 204 -11.64 -6.25 1.91
N LEU A 205 -11.53 -7.34 2.67
CA LEU A 205 -10.42 -8.28 2.56
C LEU A 205 -10.44 -9.07 1.24
N THR A 206 -11.62 -9.48 0.76
CA THR A 206 -11.81 -10.14 -0.55
C THR A 206 -11.41 -9.22 -1.70
N ASN A 207 -11.60 -7.92 -1.54
CA ASN A 207 -11.16 -6.90 -2.49
C ASN A 207 -9.70 -6.49 -2.30
N THR A 208 -8.84 -7.34 -1.72
CA THR A 208 -7.39 -7.15 -1.73
C THR A 208 -6.74 -8.21 -2.61
N HIS A 209 -5.61 -7.85 -3.23
CA HIS A 209 -4.82 -8.77 -4.03
C HIS A 209 -3.33 -8.52 -3.78
N SER A 210 -2.60 -9.58 -3.41
CA SER A 210 -1.15 -9.48 -3.13
C SER A 210 -0.32 -10.40 -4.04
N CYS A 211 -0.96 -11.33 -4.75
CA CYS A 211 -0.27 -12.35 -5.53
C CYS A 211 0.44 -11.78 -6.75
N TYR A 212 1.70 -12.16 -6.95
CA TYR A 212 2.49 -11.76 -8.11
C TYR A 212 2.24 -12.62 -9.36
N THR A 213 1.61 -13.80 -9.20
CA THR A 213 1.35 -14.76 -10.28
C THR A 213 -0.06 -15.35 -10.16
N PRO A 214 -1.12 -14.51 -10.24
CA PRO A 214 -2.49 -15.03 -10.25
C PRO A 214 -2.76 -15.82 -11.53
N ASP A 215 -3.76 -16.69 -11.48
CA ASP A 215 -4.26 -17.34 -12.69
C ASP A 215 -5.17 -16.43 -13.52
N SER A 216 -5.69 -16.93 -14.62
CA SER A 216 -6.59 -16.21 -15.52
C SER A 216 -7.93 -15.81 -14.88
N GLU A 217 -8.32 -16.46 -13.77
CA GLU A 217 -9.53 -16.16 -13.00
C GLU A 217 -9.25 -15.20 -11.84
N GLY A 218 -7.97 -14.81 -11.65
CA GLY A 218 -7.53 -13.93 -10.57
C GLY A 218 -7.36 -14.61 -9.22
N ARG A 219 -7.29 -15.96 -9.18
CA ARG A 219 -6.98 -16.69 -7.95
C ARG A 219 -5.50 -16.58 -7.63
N SER A 220 -5.18 -16.47 -6.35
CA SER A 220 -3.80 -16.33 -5.85
C SER A 220 -3.04 -17.67 -5.93
N CYS A 221 -1.75 -17.63 -6.30
CA CYS A 221 -0.95 -18.85 -6.50
C CYS A 221 -0.62 -19.62 -5.20
N GLY A 222 -0.69 -18.97 -4.05
CA GLY A 222 -0.32 -19.56 -2.75
C GLY A 222 1.17 -19.80 -2.53
N LYS A 223 2.07 -19.45 -3.47
CA LYS A 223 3.50 -19.88 -3.47
C LYS A 223 4.49 -18.73 -3.60
N CYS A 224 4.14 -17.60 -4.20
CA CYS A 224 5.04 -16.44 -4.27
C CYS A 224 5.19 -15.80 -2.88
N GLY A 225 6.26 -15.05 -2.68
CA GLY A 225 6.61 -14.47 -1.37
C GLY A 225 5.45 -13.72 -0.70
N THR A 226 4.69 -12.91 -1.45
CA THR A 226 3.52 -12.20 -0.92
C THR A 226 2.37 -13.13 -0.52
N CYS A 227 2.16 -14.25 -1.22
CA CYS A 227 1.15 -15.24 -0.84
C CYS A 227 1.53 -15.98 0.43
N VAL A 228 2.79 -16.42 0.54
CA VAL A 228 3.31 -17.12 1.72
C VAL A 228 3.15 -16.23 2.95
N GLU A 229 3.65 -15.00 2.88
CA GLU A 229 3.56 -14.03 3.97
C GLU A 229 2.11 -13.67 4.35
N ARG A 230 1.22 -13.56 3.34
CA ARG A 230 -0.20 -13.31 3.59
C ARG A 230 -0.87 -14.47 4.33
N LEU A 231 -0.65 -15.71 3.89
CA LEU A 231 -1.21 -16.90 4.54
C LEU A 231 -0.72 -17.04 5.98
N GLU A 232 0.59 -16.82 6.22
CA GLU A 232 1.14 -16.80 7.57
C GLU A 232 0.52 -15.71 8.46
N ALA A 233 0.26 -14.53 7.90
CA ALA A 233 -0.35 -13.44 8.65
C ALA A 233 -1.78 -13.77 9.07
N PHE A 234 -2.59 -14.36 8.18
CA PHE A 234 -3.95 -14.79 8.51
C PHE A 234 -3.95 -15.93 9.54
N GLU A 235 -3.02 -16.90 9.42
CA GLU A 235 -2.87 -17.98 10.40
C GLU A 235 -2.52 -17.45 11.79
N LYS A 236 -1.51 -16.57 11.90
CA LYS A 236 -1.10 -15.95 13.18
C LYS A 236 -2.19 -15.08 13.79
N ALA A 237 -2.97 -14.40 12.94
CA ALA A 237 -4.13 -13.61 13.38
C ALA A 237 -5.34 -14.47 13.77
N HIS A 238 -5.27 -15.80 13.64
CA HIS A 238 -6.39 -16.73 13.84
C HIS A 238 -7.62 -16.37 12.99
N MET A 239 -7.39 -15.93 11.75
CA MET A 239 -8.42 -15.55 10.78
C MET A 239 -8.35 -16.44 9.53
N MET A 240 -9.48 -16.61 8.87
CA MET A 240 -9.53 -17.26 7.55
C MET A 240 -9.30 -16.19 6.48
N ASP A 241 -8.38 -16.44 5.53
CA ASP A 241 -8.20 -15.57 4.38
C ASP A 241 -9.37 -15.78 3.40
N PRO A 242 -10.17 -14.74 3.06
CA PRO A 242 -11.35 -14.88 2.24
C PRO A 242 -11.08 -14.94 0.73
N ILE A 243 -9.82 -14.76 0.27
CA ILE A 243 -9.50 -14.80 -1.16
C ILE A 243 -9.31 -16.23 -1.66
N PRO A 244 -9.63 -16.53 -2.94
CA PRO A 244 -9.41 -17.84 -3.50
C PRO A 244 -7.94 -18.08 -3.85
N TYR A 245 -7.49 -19.32 -3.63
CA TYR A 245 -6.19 -19.84 -4.03
C TYR A 245 -6.33 -20.96 -5.07
N ILE A 246 -5.24 -21.22 -5.86
CA ILE A 246 -5.16 -22.29 -6.85
C ILE A 246 -4.93 -23.63 -6.13
#